data_20e1bf7f0e379c859b3919a9f5c0314d
#
_entry.id   20e1bf7f0e379c859b3919a9f5c0314d
#
_cell.length_a   1.000
_cell.length_b   1.000
_cell.length_c   1.000
_cell.angle_alpha   90.00
_cell.angle_beta   90.00
_cell.angle_gamma   90.00
#
_symmetry.space_group_name_H-M   'P 1'
#
loop_
_entity.id
_entity.type
_entity.pdbx_description
1 polymer ?
#
loop_
_entity_poly.entity_id
_entity_poly.type
_entity_poly.pdbx_seq_one_letter_code
_entity_poly.pdbx_strand_id
1 'polypeptide(L)'
;MSNARYWLWFVMAFRPGNERIWEMVIPFQDVKKAYDAVHEGNHASMNAKEKKSAVTTHIEQCDSIIKYCEDKGYRIITFEDENYPPLLRNIYNPPAVLFCMGNMENFISRPAVACVGTRKPSVYSAEITEKICGELAKREIAVVSGFALGLDSAAHKGVLKQNGCTAAVLACGLDVNYPKENEKAKKMIAVNGVVITEYLPGTRPDRWCFHVRNRIISGMCFGTLVTEADEKSGSLITAAHAAEQGRTVFCIPPGDIFDKRYSGVIKYLRDGAVPVFSHLDILYEYYTSDYFRNNDISMKWPELYGENDIPYRDSRTVKRKNQSSRIKPQEEQEITKQGTQMAYEHLLDDMTDEQRLVAACLKDGDLHSDEIALATDIDSFQAVSYTHLRAHETEADL
;
A
#
# COMPACT_ATOMS: atom_id res chain seq x y z
N MET A 1 20.83 12.75 -23.99
CA MET A 1 20.63 11.29 -24.09
C MET A 1 20.14 10.80 -22.73
N SER A 2 19.11 10.01 -22.71
CA SER A 2 18.49 9.51 -21.46
C SER A 2 19.50 8.62 -20.71
N ASN A 3 19.54 8.75 -19.36
CA ASN A 3 20.35 7.91 -18.47
C ASN A 3 19.92 6.43 -18.46
N ALA A 4 18.87 6.08 -19.20
CA ALA A 4 18.26 4.75 -19.22
C ALA A 4 19.28 3.63 -19.53
N ARG A 5 20.24 3.86 -20.43
CA ARG A 5 21.26 2.85 -20.77
C ARG A 5 22.14 2.49 -19.56
N TYR A 6 22.48 3.44 -18.70
CA TYR A 6 23.29 3.21 -17.51
C TYR A 6 22.47 2.49 -16.42
N TRP A 7 21.22 2.87 -16.21
CA TRP A 7 20.32 2.15 -15.33
C TRP A 7 20.11 0.70 -15.76
N LEU A 8 19.92 0.47 -17.07
CA LEU A 8 19.82 -0.89 -17.63
C LEU A 8 21.09 -1.67 -17.41
N TRP A 9 22.26 -1.04 -17.55
CA TRP A 9 23.52 -1.71 -17.31
C TRP A 9 23.62 -2.21 -15.85
N PHE A 10 23.25 -1.40 -14.87
CA PHE A 10 23.19 -1.85 -13.47
C PHE A 10 22.22 -2.99 -13.26
N VAL A 11 21.03 -2.92 -13.85
CA VAL A 11 20.03 -4.00 -13.76
C VAL A 11 20.55 -5.29 -14.39
N MET A 12 21.29 -5.23 -15.50
CA MET A 12 21.89 -6.40 -16.15
C MET A 12 23.07 -6.97 -15.35
N ALA A 13 23.95 -6.09 -14.85
CA ALA A 13 25.14 -6.49 -14.11
C ALA A 13 24.82 -7.07 -12.72
N PHE A 14 23.84 -6.50 -12.00
CA PHE A 14 23.52 -6.84 -10.62
C PHE A 14 22.20 -7.62 -10.44
N ARG A 15 21.40 -7.75 -11.48
CA ARG A 15 20.07 -8.36 -11.57
C ARG A 15 18.95 -7.48 -11.02
N PRO A 16 17.74 -7.59 -11.60
CA PRO A 16 16.54 -6.89 -11.10
C PRO A 16 16.24 -7.27 -9.64
N GLY A 17 15.81 -6.29 -8.85
CA GLY A 17 15.44 -6.50 -7.45
C GLY A 17 16.61 -6.68 -6.48
N ASN A 18 17.83 -6.50 -6.94
CA ASN A 18 19.02 -6.57 -6.09
C ASN A 18 19.35 -5.19 -5.49
N GLU A 19 19.37 -5.08 -4.16
CA GLU A 19 19.71 -3.86 -3.42
C GLU A 19 21.12 -3.32 -3.71
N ARG A 20 22.04 -4.19 -4.16
CA ARG A 20 23.39 -3.79 -4.57
C ARG A 20 23.41 -2.70 -5.62
N ILE A 21 22.39 -2.59 -6.47
CA ILE A 21 22.27 -1.50 -7.44
C ILE A 21 22.30 -0.15 -6.71
N TRP A 22 21.57 -0.04 -5.62
CA TRP A 22 21.47 1.19 -4.83
C TRP A 22 22.74 1.50 -4.07
N GLU A 23 23.39 0.50 -3.49
CA GLU A 23 24.69 0.66 -2.84
C GLU A 23 25.77 1.17 -3.82
N MET A 24 25.67 0.78 -5.09
CA MET A 24 26.60 1.21 -6.13
C MET A 24 26.28 2.61 -6.67
N VAL A 25 25.02 3.02 -6.73
CA VAL A 25 24.60 4.28 -7.37
C VAL A 25 24.49 5.45 -6.40
N ILE A 26 23.95 5.23 -5.19
CA ILE A 26 23.67 6.29 -4.21
C ILE A 26 24.91 7.15 -3.89
N PRO A 27 26.12 6.60 -3.67
CA PRO A 27 27.31 7.41 -3.33
C PRO A 27 27.68 8.45 -4.38
N PHE A 28 27.30 8.23 -5.64
CA PHE A 28 27.64 9.10 -6.76
C PHE A 28 26.53 10.09 -7.12
N GLN A 29 25.32 9.92 -6.62
CA GLN A 29 24.12 10.73 -6.88
C GLN A 29 23.81 10.93 -8.40
N ASP A 30 24.41 10.12 -9.25
CA ASP A 30 24.30 10.15 -10.71
C ASP A 30 24.67 8.76 -11.26
N VAL A 31 23.76 8.15 -11.98
CA VAL A 31 23.94 6.79 -12.47
C VAL A 31 25.09 6.66 -13.48
N LYS A 32 25.34 7.71 -14.28
CA LYS A 32 26.47 7.70 -15.25
C LYS A 32 27.79 7.77 -14.50
N LYS A 33 27.92 8.64 -13.49
CA LYS A 33 29.14 8.71 -12.66
C LYS A 33 29.39 7.40 -11.93
N ALA A 34 28.33 6.75 -11.41
CA ALA A 34 28.45 5.42 -10.82
C ALA A 34 28.95 4.37 -11.83
N TYR A 35 28.43 4.39 -13.05
CA TYR A 35 28.89 3.54 -14.15
C TYR A 35 30.38 3.77 -14.48
N ASP A 36 30.78 5.02 -14.65
CA ASP A 36 32.17 5.40 -14.95
C ASP A 36 33.10 4.93 -13.81
N ALA A 37 32.72 5.16 -12.54
CA ALA A 37 33.48 4.72 -11.36
C ALA A 37 33.67 3.20 -11.29
N VAL A 38 32.64 2.41 -11.65
CA VAL A 38 32.76 0.95 -11.72
C VAL A 38 33.82 0.52 -12.74
N HIS A 39 33.89 1.18 -13.90
CA HIS A 39 34.84 0.86 -14.97
C HIS A 39 36.26 1.35 -14.66
N GLU A 40 36.40 2.43 -13.91
CA GLU A 40 37.70 2.99 -13.45
C GLU A 40 38.24 2.26 -12.20
N GLY A 41 37.44 1.36 -11.59
CA GLY A 41 37.82 0.67 -10.35
C GLY A 41 37.67 1.51 -9.07
N ASN A 42 37.02 2.66 -9.17
CA ASN A 42 36.77 3.65 -8.10
C ASN A 42 35.42 3.45 -7.44
N HIS A 43 35.07 2.24 -7.03
CA HIS A 43 33.75 1.91 -6.48
C HIS A 43 33.86 1.15 -5.16
N ALA A 44 32.73 1.00 -4.46
CA ALA A 44 32.62 0.12 -3.31
C ALA A 44 33.03 -1.31 -3.63
N SER A 45 33.52 -2.05 -2.63
CA SER A 45 34.05 -3.40 -2.81
C SER A 45 33.01 -4.34 -3.48
N MET A 46 33.29 -4.74 -4.69
CA MET A 46 32.53 -5.79 -5.40
C MET A 46 33.16 -7.17 -5.13
N ASN A 47 32.31 -8.18 -4.95
CA ASN A 47 32.78 -9.56 -4.90
C ASN A 47 33.22 -10.06 -6.29
N ALA A 48 33.88 -11.21 -6.35
CA ALA A 48 34.42 -11.74 -7.61
C ALA A 48 33.33 -12.01 -8.69
N LYS A 49 32.12 -12.39 -8.27
CA LYS A 49 30.99 -12.63 -9.17
C LYS A 49 30.45 -11.33 -9.75
N GLU A 50 30.33 -10.29 -8.94
CA GLU A 50 29.88 -8.95 -9.34
C GLU A 50 30.90 -8.33 -10.31
N LYS A 51 32.21 -8.41 -10.00
CA LYS A 51 33.27 -7.95 -10.91
C LYS A 51 33.21 -8.64 -12.26
N LYS A 52 33.04 -9.97 -12.25
CA LYS A 52 32.90 -10.73 -13.51
C LYS A 52 31.66 -10.28 -14.28
N SER A 53 30.52 -10.10 -13.62
CA SER A 53 29.28 -9.67 -14.25
C SER A 53 29.41 -8.25 -14.83
N ALA A 54 30.01 -7.31 -14.10
CA ALA A 54 30.27 -5.95 -14.57
C ALA A 54 31.16 -5.92 -15.82
N VAL A 55 32.22 -6.74 -15.86
CA VAL A 55 33.11 -6.82 -17.03
C VAL A 55 32.43 -7.47 -18.25
N THR A 56 31.53 -8.44 -18.04
CA THR A 56 30.84 -9.14 -19.13
C THR A 56 29.56 -8.46 -19.62
N THR A 57 29.07 -7.45 -18.90
CA THR A 57 27.90 -6.66 -19.29
C THR A 57 28.35 -5.45 -20.12
N HIS A 58 28.08 -5.47 -21.42
CA HIS A 58 28.46 -4.39 -22.31
C HIS A 58 27.30 -3.39 -22.50
N ILE A 59 27.64 -2.10 -22.61
CA ILE A 59 26.64 -1.03 -22.74
C ILE A 59 25.82 -1.13 -24.03
N GLU A 60 26.40 -1.69 -25.10
CA GLU A 60 25.73 -1.95 -26.37
C GLU A 60 24.57 -2.95 -26.26
N GLN A 61 24.64 -3.85 -25.28
CA GLN A 61 23.53 -4.75 -24.97
C GLN A 61 22.34 -3.95 -24.41
N CYS A 62 22.60 -2.93 -23.60
CA CYS A 62 21.56 -2.03 -23.10
C CYS A 62 20.89 -1.26 -24.24
N ASP A 63 21.68 -0.75 -25.21
CA ASP A 63 21.15 -0.07 -26.39
C ASP A 63 20.28 -1.01 -27.25
N SER A 64 20.67 -2.27 -27.34
CA SER A 64 19.89 -3.29 -28.04
C SER A 64 18.54 -3.56 -27.36
N ILE A 65 18.51 -3.56 -26.02
CA ILE A 65 17.28 -3.69 -25.24
C ILE A 65 16.38 -2.45 -25.41
N ILE A 66 16.97 -1.25 -25.40
CA ILE A 66 16.21 -0.01 -25.61
C ILE A 66 15.53 -0.06 -26.98
N LYS A 67 16.29 -0.37 -28.03
CA LYS A 67 15.75 -0.51 -29.37
C LYS A 67 14.66 -1.59 -29.46
N TYR A 68 14.88 -2.74 -28.84
CA TYR A 68 13.87 -3.81 -28.80
C TYR A 68 12.56 -3.32 -28.16
N CYS A 69 12.65 -2.58 -27.05
CA CYS A 69 11.50 -2.03 -26.38
C CYS A 69 10.77 -1.01 -27.25
N GLU A 70 11.50 -0.11 -27.93
CA GLU A 70 10.93 0.86 -28.86
C GLU A 70 10.20 0.16 -30.00
N ASP A 71 10.81 -0.84 -30.64
CA ASP A 71 10.21 -1.63 -31.72
C ASP A 71 8.93 -2.36 -31.29
N LYS A 72 8.79 -2.72 -29.99
CA LYS A 72 7.62 -3.38 -29.42
C LYS A 72 6.60 -2.40 -28.84
N GLY A 73 6.89 -1.11 -28.83
CA GLY A 73 6.06 -0.10 -28.17
C GLY A 73 6.07 -0.20 -26.65
N TYR A 74 7.12 -0.78 -26.07
CA TYR A 74 7.34 -0.80 -24.63
C TYR A 74 8.10 0.45 -24.21
N ARG A 75 7.72 1.03 -23.09
CA ARG A 75 8.42 2.16 -22.50
C ARG A 75 9.36 1.66 -21.39
N ILE A 76 10.50 2.29 -21.30
CA ILE A 76 11.45 2.09 -20.20
C ILE A 76 11.36 3.32 -19.32
N ILE A 77 11.04 3.10 -18.05
CA ILE A 77 10.91 4.14 -17.02
C ILE A 77 11.96 3.86 -15.97
N THR A 78 12.87 4.79 -15.76
CA THR A 78 13.94 4.71 -14.76
C THR A 78 13.51 5.39 -13.46
N PHE A 79 14.21 5.12 -12.38
CA PHE A 79 13.98 5.76 -11.09
C PHE A 79 14.02 7.29 -11.14
N GLU A 80 14.79 7.87 -12.06
CA GLU A 80 14.93 9.33 -12.23
C GLU A 80 13.76 9.97 -13.01
N ASP A 81 12.97 9.17 -13.75
CA ASP A 81 11.93 9.69 -14.61
C ASP A 81 10.75 10.25 -13.81
N GLU A 82 10.14 11.33 -14.27
CA GLU A 82 8.96 11.95 -13.67
C GLU A 82 7.75 10.99 -13.62
N ASN A 83 7.65 10.11 -14.62
CA ASN A 83 6.60 9.09 -14.73
C ASN A 83 6.86 7.84 -13.88
N TYR A 84 7.92 7.83 -13.07
CA TYR A 84 8.12 6.76 -12.10
C TYR A 84 7.09 6.88 -10.96
N PRO A 85 6.39 5.78 -10.56
CA PRO A 85 5.34 5.85 -9.55
C PRO A 85 5.83 6.47 -8.23
N PRO A 86 5.25 7.58 -7.75
CA PRO A 86 5.80 8.32 -6.61
C PRO A 86 5.89 7.48 -5.32
N LEU A 87 4.86 6.69 -5.02
CA LEU A 87 4.84 5.84 -3.84
C LEU A 87 5.90 4.74 -3.89
N LEU A 88 6.20 4.24 -5.10
CA LEU A 88 7.19 3.18 -5.30
C LEU A 88 8.63 3.67 -5.06
N ARG A 89 8.91 4.98 -5.18
CA ARG A 89 10.22 5.56 -4.83
C ARG A 89 10.58 5.39 -3.36
N ASN A 90 9.58 5.32 -2.50
CA ASN A 90 9.75 5.37 -1.05
C ASN A 90 9.83 3.99 -0.39
N ILE A 91 9.78 2.90 -1.17
CA ILE A 91 9.96 1.56 -0.59
C ILE A 91 11.43 1.23 -0.39
N TYR A 92 11.70 0.30 0.50
CA TYR A 92 13.02 -0.33 0.56
C TYR A 92 13.31 -1.05 -0.77
N ASN A 93 14.46 -0.80 -1.37
CA ASN A 93 14.90 -1.38 -2.64
C ASN A 93 13.88 -1.16 -3.80
N PRO A 94 13.60 0.10 -4.20
CA PRO A 94 12.72 0.38 -5.34
C PRO A 94 13.31 -0.18 -6.65
N PRO A 95 12.49 -0.56 -7.65
CA PRO A 95 12.99 -0.95 -8.96
C PRO A 95 13.80 0.16 -9.62
N ALA A 96 15.03 -0.12 -10.03
CA ALA A 96 15.86 0.87 -10.73
C ALA A 96 15.30 1.19 -12.12
N VAL A 97 14.67 0.20 -12.78
CA VAL A 97 14.05 0.29 -14.10
C VAL A 97 12.72 -0.45 -14.08
N LEU A 98 11.72 0.13 -14.72
CA LEU A 98 10.44 -0.48 -15.03
C LEU A 98 10.27 -0.54 -16.56
N PHE A 99 9.92 -1.71 -17.06
CA PHE A 99 9.42 -1.91 -18.42
C PHE A 99 7.89 -1.79 -18.39
N CYS A 100 7.33 -1.01 -19.27
CA CYS A 100 5.93 -0.61 -19.25
C CYS A 100 5.25 -0.79 -20.61
N MET A 101 4.05 -1.34 -20.61
CA MET A 101 3.13 -1.37 -21.74
C MET A 101 1.80 -0.76 -21.30
N GLY A 102 1.34 0.27 -22.01
CA GLY A 102 0.14 1.03 -21.67
C GLY A 102 0.44 2.45 -21.20
N ASN A 103 -0.49 3.07 -20.48
CA ASN A 103 -0.44 4.47 -20.10
C ASN A 103 -0.10 4.65 -18.62
N MET A 104 1.18 4.87 -18.32
CA MET A 104 1.67 5.08 -16.95
C MET A 104 1.19 6.41 -16.38
N GLU A 105 1.11 7.46 -17.18
CA GLU A 105 0.64 8.79 -16.77
C GLU A 105 -0.82 8.72 -16.29
N ASN A 106 -1.65 8.00 -17.01
CA ASN A 106 -3.04 7.75 -16.60
C ASN A 106 -3.13 6.97 -15.28
N PHE A 107 -2.19 6.07 -15.02
CA PHE A 107 -2.14 5.31 -13.78
C PHE A 107 -1.68 6.20 -12.61
N ILE A 108 -0.56 6.92 -12.74
CA ILE A 108 0.02 7.70 -11.63
C ILE A 108 -0.83 8.93 -11.25
N SER A 109 -1.74 9.36 -12.12
CA SER A 109 -2.69 10.45 -11.83
C SER A 109 -3.83 10.03 -10.90
N ARG A 110 -3.90 8.75 -10.49
CA ARG A 110 -4.94 8.18 -9.65
C ARG A 110 -4.39 7.62 -8.36
N PRO A 111 -5.14 7.68 -7.25
CA PRO A 111 -4.83 6.87 -6.09
C PRO A 111 -4.98 5.38 -6.45
N ALA A 112 -4.15 4.53 -5.82
CA ALA A 112 -4.14 3.11 -6.15
C ALA A 112 -4.21 2.22 -4.90
N VAL A 113 -4.95 1.11 -5.00
CA VAL A 113 -5.00 0.03 -4.02
C VAL A 113 -4.53 -1.27 -4.64
N ALA A 114 -3.71 -2.02 -3.91
CA ALA A 114 -3.35 -3.38 -4.31
C ALA A 114 -4.49 -4.34 -3.95
N CYS A 115 -4.77 -5.33 -4.82
CA CYS A 115 -5.70 -6.39 -4.52
C CYS A 115 -5.03 -7.74 -4.82
N VAL A 116 -4.92 -8.58 -3.78
CA VAL A 116 -4.20 -9.86 -3.87
C VAL A 116 -4.95 -10.97 -3.14
N GLY A 117 -4.63 -12.22 -3.47
CA GLY A 117 -5.19 -13.36 -2.78
C GLY A 117 -4.86 -14.70 -3.45
N THR A 118 -5.61 -15.73 -3.09
CA THR A 118 -5.38 -17.09 -3.56
C THR A 118 -5.57 -17.25 -5.07
N ARG A 119 -4.81 -18.17 -5.65
CA ARG A 119 -4.96 -18.55 -7.07
C ARG A 119 -6.17 -19.49 -7.33
N LYS A 120 -6.77 -20.03 -6.26
CA LYS A 120 -7.93 -20.93 -6.32
C LYS A 120 -9.01 -20.42 -5.36
N PRO A 121 -9.67 -19.30 -5.69
CA PRO A 121 -10.63 -18.69 -4.79
C PRO A 121 -11.92 -19.49 -4.69
N SER A 122 -12.64 -19.28 -3.57
CA SER A 122 -14.05 -19.61 -3.48
C SER A 122 -14.87 -18.74 -4.45
N VAL A 123 -16.08 -19.16 -4.76
CA VAL A 123 -17.01 -18.37 -5.57
C VAL A 123 -17.28 -17.04 -4.89
N TYR A 124 -17.54 -17.05 -3.58
CA TYR A 124 -17.74 -15.85 -2.76
C TYR A 124 -16.59 -14.86 -2.91
N SER A 125 -15.34 -15.31 -2.70
CA SER A 125 -14.19 -14.41 -2.77
C SER A 125 -13.93 -13.87 -4.17
N ALA A 126 -14.18 -14.65 -5.20
CA ALA A 126 -14.04 -14.19 -6.57
C ALA A 126 -15.09 -13.10 -6.91
N GLU A 127 -16.35 -13.30 -6.53
CA GLU A 127 -17.44 -12.35 -6.78
C GLU A 127 -17.28 -11.06 -5.99
N ILE A 128 -16.94 -11.15 -4.69
CA ILE A 128 -16.76 -9.96 -3.86
C ILE A 128 -15.54 -9.14 -4.29
N THR A 129 -14.44 -9.80 -4.69
CA THR A 129 -13.26 -9.12 -5.24
C THR A 129 -13.60 -8.37 -6.51
N GLU A 130 -14.27 -9.03 -7.46
CA GLU A 130 -14.71 -8.41 -8.72
C GLU A 130 -15.60 -7.19 -8.45
N LYS A 131 -16.56 -7.32 -7.52
CA LYS A 131 -17.49 -6.25 -7.15
C LYS A 131 -16.76 -5.06 -6.50
N ILE A 132 -15.96 -5.29 -5.46
CA ILE A 132 -15.25 -4.22 -4.75
C ILE A 132 -14.28 -3.49 -5.69
N CYS A 133 -13.48 -4.22 -6.48
CA CYS A 133 -12.57 -3.60 -7.44
C CYS A 133 -13.31 -2.83 -8.53
N GLY A 134 -14.49 -3.29 -8.96
CA GLY A 134 -15.34 -2.56 -9.89
C GLY A 134 -15.90 -1.27 -9.29
N GLU A 135 -16.34 -1.28 -8.03
CA GLU A 135 -16.82 -0.07 -7.35
C GLU A 135 -15.69 0.93 -7.10
N LEU A 136 -14.48 0.48 -6.75
CA LEU A 136 -13.29 1.33 -6.65
C LEU A 136 -12.98 2.01 -7.98
N ALA A 137 -13.06 1.26 -9.08
CA ALA A 137 -12.81 1.78 -10.43
C ALA A 137 -13.79 2.89 -10.83
N LYS A 138 -15.09 2.78 -10.45
CA LYS A 138 -16.10 3.83 -10.65
C LYS A 138 -15.76 5.12 -9.89
N ARG A 139 -14.95 5.04 -8.87
CA ARG A 139 -14.48 6.16 -8.04
C ARG A 139 -13.07 6.61 -8.40
N GLU A 140 -12.63 6.33 -9.62
CA GLU A 140 -11.31 6.70 -10.16
C GLU A 140 -10.12 6.14 -9.35
N ILE A 141 -10.35 5.11 -8.53
CA ILE A 141 -9.27 4.41 -7.82
C ILE A 141 -8.69 3.33 -8.74
N ALA A 142 -7.41 3.40 -8.99
CA ALA A 142 -6.71 2.36 -9.73
C ALA A 142 -6.50 1.11 -8.86
N VAL A 143 -6.59 -0.07 -9.47
CA VAL A 143 -6.32 -1.34 -8.79
C VAL A 143 -5.05 -1.96 -9.31
N VAL A 144 -4.12 -2.30 -8.42
CA VAL A 144 -2.85 -2.96 -8.75
C VAL A 144 -2.92 -4.42 -8.35
N SER A 145 -2.51 -5.34 -9.22
CA SER A 145 -2.45 -6.76 -8.88
C SER A 145 -1.31 -7.48 -9.60
N GLY A 146 -1.07 -8.73 -9.21
CA GLY A 146 0.07 -9.52 -9.67
C GLY A 146 -0.18 -10.31 -10.96
N PHE A 147 -1.32 -10.14 -11.61
CA PHE A 147 -1.66 -10.82 -12.85
C PHE A 147 -1.69 -12.35 -12.77
N ALA A 148 -1.78 -12.94 -11.58
CA ALA A 148 -1.93 -14.37 -11.39
C ALA A 148 -3.36 -14.84 -11.70
N LEU A 149 -3.56 -16.16 -11.80
CA LEU A 149 -4.90 -16.74 -11.81
C LEU A 149 -5.60 -16.50 -10.47
N GLY A 150 -6.92 -16.61 -10.45
CA GLY A 150 -7.72 -16.47 -9.23
C GLY A 150 -8.05 -15.01 -8.90
N LEU A 151 -7.76 -14.57 -7.69
CA LEU A 151 -8.21 -13.26 -7.21
C LEU A 151 -7.56 -12.08 -7.93
N ASP A 152 -6.30 -12.19 -8.37
CA ASP A 152 -5.66 -11.17 -9.20
C ASP A 152 -6.45 -10.96 -10.52
N SER A 153 -6.84 -12.07 -11.17
CA SER A 153 -7.67 -12.02 -12.38
C SER A 153 -9.07 -11.46 -12.12
N ALA A 154 -9.67 -11.79 -10.96
CA ALA A 154 -10.98 -11.24 -10.57
C ALA A 154 -10.90 -9.74 -10.32
N ALA A 155 -9.84 -9.26 -9.68
CA ALA A 155 -9.60 -7.83 -9.47
C ALA A 155 -9.51 -7.07 -10.78
N HIS A 156 -8.63 -7.51 -11.69
CA HIS A 156 -8.52 -6.89 -13.03
C HIS A 156 -9.84 -6.91 -13.80
N LYS A 157 -10.57 -8.04 -13.76
CA LYS A 157 -11.86 -8.19 -14.44
C LYS A 157 -12.89 -7.19 -13.90
N GLY A 158 -12.96 -7.01 -12.57
CA GLY A 158 -13.86 -6.05 -11.94
C GLY A 158 -13.64 -4.63 -12.47
N VAL A 159 -12.37 -4.20 -12.52
CA VAL A 159 -11.97 -2.89 -13.02
C VAL A 159 -12.26 -2.73 -14.52
N LEU A 160 -11.88 -3.72 -15.33
CA LEU A 160 -12.05 -3.67 -16.79
C LEU A 160 -13.53 -3.62 -17.20
N LYS A 161 -14.44 -4.24 -16.45
CA LYS A 161 -15.89 -4.13 -16.67
C LYS A 161 -16.43 -2.71 -16.51
N GLN A 162 -15.73 -1.87 -15.75
CA GLN A 162 -16.09 -0.47 -15.54
C GLN A 162 -15.26 0.49 -16.41
N ASN A 163 -14.48 -0.01 -17.37
CA ASN A 163 -13.52 0.76 -18.16
C ASN A 163 -12.52 1.55 -17.29
N GLY A 164 -12.27 1.09 -16.07
CA GLY A 164 -11.38 1.72 -15.11
C GLY A 164 -9.90 1.46 -15.38
N CYS A 165 -9.04 2.11 -14.58
CA CYS A 165 -7.59 1.96 -14.65
C CYS A 165 -7.12 0.82 -13.74
N THR A 166 -6.32 -0.10 -14.27
CA THR A 166 -5.68 -1.17 -13.48
C THR A 166 -4.24 -1.37 -13.90
N ALA A 167 -3.37 -1.71 -12.95
CA ALA A 167 -1.98 -2.01 -13.19
C ALA A 167 -1.68 -3.49 -12.92
N ALA A 168 -1.15 -4.18 -13.92
CA ALA A 168 -0.67 -5.54 -13.77
C ALA A 168 0.85 -5.54 -13.60
N VAL A 169 1.33 -6.01 -12.44
CA VAL A 169 2.77 -6.17 -12.18
C VAL A 169 3.18 -7.60 -12.49
N LEU A 170 4.09 -7.81 -13.44
CA LEU A 170 4.49 -9.15 -13.87
C LEU A 170 5.74 -9.63 -13.12
N ALA A 171 5.87 -10.95 -12.97
CA ALA A 171 7.07 -11.62 -12.46
C ALA A 171 7.91 -12.26 -13.60
N CYS A 172 7.84 -11.67 -14.79
CA CYS A 172 8.56 -12.10 -16.00
C CYS A 172 8.69 -10.92 -16.96
N GLY A 173 9.42 -11.06 -18.06
CA GLY A 173 9.51 -10.04 -19.10
C GLY A 173 8.16 -9.69 -19.72
N LEU A 174 8.01 -8.45 -20.23
CA LEU A 174 6.78 -8.03 -20.89
C LEU A 174 6.40 -8.85 -22.11
N ASP A 175 7.37 -9.43 -22.79
CA ASP A 175 7.20 -10.26 -23.98
C ASP A 175 6.80 -11.71 -23.64
N VAL A 176 6.82 -12.09 -22.37
CA VAL A 176 6.46 -13.43 -21.90
C VAL A 176 4.98 -13.47 -21.51
N ASN A 177 4.22 -14.41 -22.09
CA ASN A 177 2.83 -14.65 -21.75
C ASN A 177 2.71 -15.64 -20.60
N TYR A 178 2.58 -15.13 -19.37
CA TYR A 178 2.37 -15.92 -18.18
C TYR A 178 1.43 -15.21 -17.18
N PRO A 179 0.36 -15.87 -16.70
CA PRO A 179 -0.16 -17.14 -17.20
C PRO A 179 -0.74 -16.99 -18.62
N LYS A 180 -0.72 -18.08 -19.42
CA LYS A 180 -1.18 -18.05 -20.82
C LYS A 180 -2.68 -17.67 -20.95
N GLU A 181 -3.46 -18.07 -19.97
CA GLU A 181 -4.90 -17.81 -19.88
C GLU A 181 -5.22 -16.32 -19.86
N ASN A 182 -4.32 -15.50 -19.33
CA ASN A 182 -4.51 -14.06 -19.16
C ASN A 182 -3.99 -13.22 -20.35
N GLU A 183 -3.53 -13.83 -21.44
CA GLU A 183 -2.95 -13.07 -22.57
C GLU A 183 -3.88 -11.99 -23.13
N LYS A 184 -5.18 -12.30 -23.29
CA LYS A 184 -6.17 -11.31 -23.75
C LYS A 184 -6.34 -10.17 -22.74
N ALA A 185 -6.38 -10.50 -21.46
CA ALA A 185 -6.50 -9.52 -20.38
C ALA A 185 -5.31 -8.55 -20.35
N LYS A 186 -4.09 -9.03 -20.64
CA LYS A 186 -2.89 -8.20 -20.73
C LYS A 186 -3.04 -7.05 -21.72
N LYS A 187 -3.56 -7.33 -22.92
CA LYS A 187 -3.84 -6.32 -23.96
C LYS A 187 -4.93 -5.34 -23.52
N MET A 188 -5.98 -5.84 -22.89
CA MET A 188 -7.09 -5.01 -22.39
C MET A 188 -6.63 -4.07 -21.26
N ILE A 189 -5.80 -4.56 -20.34
CA ILE A 189 -5.21 -3.75 -19.27
C ILE A 189 -4.36 -2.61 -19.84
N ALA A 190 -3.57 -2.88 -20.86
CA ALA A 190 -2.70 -1.88 -21.49
C ALA A 190 -3.47 -0.76 -22.20
N VAL A 191 -4.75 -0.94 -22.53
CA VAL A 191 -5.58 0.11 -23.15
C VAL A 191 -5.96 1.19 -22.14
N ASN A 192 -6.47 0.81 -20.97
CA ASN A 192 -7.00 1.74 -19.97
C ASN A 192 -6.07 1.93 -18.75
N GLY A 193 -5.05 1.11 -18.63
CA GLY A 193 -4.12 1.09 -17.52
C GLY A 193 -2.70 0.75 -17.99
N VAL A 194 -2.00 -0.06 -17.21
CA VAL A 194 -0.59 -0.35 -17.47
C VAL A 194 -0.21 -1.78 -17.08
N VAL A 195 0.65 -2.40 -17.87
CA VAL A 195 1.34 -3.64 -17.53
C VAL A 195 2.80 -3.32 -17.32
N ILE A 196 3.35 -3.66 -16.17
CA ILE A 196 4.73 -3.32 -15.78
C ILE A 196 5.50 -4.53 -15.27
N THR A 197 6.80 -4.44 -15.40
CA THR A 197 7.74 -5.38 -14.78
C THR A 197 9.10 -4.73 -14.58
N GLU A 198 9.87 -5.21 -13.60
CA GLU A 198 11.29 -4.86 -13.44
C GLU A 198 12.21 -5.83 -14.19
N TYR A 199 11.66 -6.90 -14.77
CA TYR A 199 12.43 -7.95 -15.44
C TYR A 199 12.66 -7.64 -16.92
N LEU A 200 13.89 -7.88 -17.37
CA LEU A 200 14.30 -7.72 -18.76
C LEU A 200 13.43 -8.55 -19.72
N PRO A 201 13.25 -8.09 -20.98
CA PRO A 201 12.63 -8.91 -22.01
C PRO A 201 13.27 -10.30 -22.09
N GLY A 202 12.45 -11.33 -22.35
CA GLY A 202 12.86 -12.73 -22.38
C GLY A 202 12.98 -13.43 -21.02
N THR A 203 12.86 -12.69 -19.90
CA THR A 203 12.93 -13.29 -18.56
C THR A 203 11.72 -14.19 -18.32
N ARG A 204 11.98 -15.49 -18.10
CA ARG A 204 10.95 -16.48 -17.78
C ARG A 204 10.49 -16.36 -16.32
N PRO A 205 9.23 -16.72 -16.00
CA PRO A 205 8.73 -16.70 -14.63
C PRO A 205 9.45 -17.74 -13.77
N ASP A 206 9.92 -17.31 -12.60
CA ASP A 206 10.58 -18.15 -11.59
C ASP A 206 10.00 -17.85 -10.21
N ARG A 207 10.06 -18.81 -9.27
CA ARG A 207 9.52 -18.63 -7.91
C ARG A 207 10.09 -17.39 -7.22
N TRP A 208 11.37 -17.16 -7.36
CA TRP A 208 12.04 -16.00 -6.79
C TRP A 208 11.48 -14.68 -7.35
N CYS A 209 11.21 -14.63 -8.68
CA CYS A 209 10.64 -13.44 -9.32
C CYS A 209 9.27 -13.05 -8.73
N PHE A 210 8.43 -14.01 -8.35
CA PHE A 210 7.13 -13.71 -7.72
C PHE A 210 7.29 -13.08 -6.34
N HIS A 211 8.23 -13.57 -5.53
CA HIS A 211 8.49 -13.02 -4.20
C HIS A 211 9.00 -11.58 -4.29
N VAL A 212 10.01 -11.35 -5.11
CA VAL A 212 10.63 -10.04 -5.29
C VAL A 212 9.64 -9.02 -5.87
N ARG A 213 8.84 -9.42 -6.88
CA ARG A 213 7.84 -8.58 -7.53
C ARG A 213 6.79 -8.05 -6.55
N ASN A 214 6.40 -8.84 -5.53
CA ASN A 214 5.30 -8.50 -4.64
C ASN A 214 5.51 -7.16 -3.90
N ARG A 215 6.76 -6.76 -3.62
CA ARG A 215 7.07 -5.44 -3.04
C ARG A 215 6.66 -4.27 -3.95
N ILE A 216 6.62 -4.50 -5.26
CA ILE A 216 6.21 -3.49 -6.25
C ILE A 216 4.69 -3.32 -6.21
N ILE A 217 3.94 -4.43 -6.08
CA ILE A 217 2.47 -4.39 -6.01
C ILE A 217 2.04 -3.51 -4.83
N SER A 218 2.51 -3.79 -3.63
CA SER A 218 2.19 -2.98 -2.44
C SER A 218 2.80 -1.59 -2.52
N GLY A 219 4.03 -1.47 -3.04
CA GLY A 219 4.78 -0.21 -3.10
C GLY A 219 4.17 0.86 -4.02
N MET A 220 3.37 0.47 -5.00
CA MET A 220 2.64 1.38 -5.88
C MET A 220 1.33 1.92 -5.28
N CYS A 221 0.94 1.43 -4.10
CA CYS A 221 -0.40 1.61 -3.53
C CYS A 221 -0.36 2.22 -2.13
N PHE A 222 -1.44 2.86 -1.73
CA PHE A 222 -1.63 3.33 -0.36
C PHE A 222 -1.97 2.20 0.61
N GLY A 223 -2.57 1.11 0.11
CA GLY A 223 -2.91 -0.04 0.90
C GLY A 223 -3.08 -1.30 0.05
N THR A 224 -3.22 -2.44 0.72
CA THR A 224 -3.32 -3.75 0.09
C THR A 224 -4.53 -4.50 0.62
N LEU A 225 -5.47 -4.82 -0.27
CA LEU A 225 -6.65 -5.64 0.01
C LEU A 225 -6.33 -7.12 -0.17
N VAL A 226 -6.60 -7.91 0.87
CA VAL A 226 -6.52 -9.37 0.86
C VAL A 226 -7.93 -9.95 1.03
N THR A 227 -8.41 -10.70 0.03
CA THR A 227 -9.78 -11.24 0.07
C THR A 227 -9.83 -12.66 0.62
N GLU A 228 -9.00 -13.56 0.12
CA GLU A 228 -8.90 -14.95 0.58
C GLU A 228 -7.43 -15.40 0.52
N ALA A 229 -6.92 -15.86 1.65
CA ALA A 229 -5.57 -16.38 1.78
C ALA A 229 -5.49 -17.33 2.99
N ASP A 230 -4.94 -18.51 2.81
CA ASP A 230 -4.50 -19.34 3.91
C ASP A 230 -3.15 -18.85 4.47
N GLU A 231 -2.73 -19.36 5.63
CA GLU A 231 -1.48 -18.93 6.30
C GLU A 231 -0.21 -19.13 5.46
N LYS A 232 -0.24 -20.02 4.48
CA LYS A 232 0.90 -20.34 3.59
C LYS A 232 0.78 -19.64 2.24
N SER A 233 -0.24 -18.81 2.05
CA SER A 233 -0.48 -18.15 0.78
C SER A 233 0.62 -17.13 0.44
N GLY A 234 1.15 -17.22 -0.79
CA GLY A 234 2.11 -16.23 -1.29
C GLY A 234 1.57 -14.79 -1.40
N SER A 235 0.26 -14.60 -1.36
CA SER A 235 -0.36 -13.27 -1.33
C SER A 235 -0.13 -12.55 0.00
N LEU A 236 0.05 -13.31 1.10
CA LEU A 236 0.39 -12.71 2.40
C LEU A 236 1.78 -12.08 2.43
N ILE A 237 2.68 -12.48 1.52
CA ILE A 237 3.97 -11.80 1.33
C ILE A 237 3.74 -10.36 0.85
N THR A 238 2.75 -10.13 -0.01
CA THR A 238 2.40 -8.77 -0.45
C THR A 238 1.81 -7.96 0.69
N ALA A 239 0.98 -8.56 1.54
CA ALA A 239 0.44 -7.92 2.73
C ALA A 239 1.54 -7.58 3.76
N ALA A 240 2.52 -8.47 3.95
CA ALA A 240 3.68 -8.21 4.80
C ALA A 240 4.51 -7.04 4.26
N HIS A 241 4.82 -7.02 2.96
CA HIS A 241 5.48 -5.86 2.35
C HIS A 241 4.67 -4.57 2.50
N ALA A 242 3.34 -4.62 2.40
CA ALA A 242 2.52 -3.44 2.64
C ALA A 242 2.71 -2.90 4.07
N ALA A 243 2.65 -3.76 5.08
CA ALA A 243 2.88 -3.39 6.47
C ALA A 243 4.30 -2.82 6.70
N GLU A 244 5.34 -3.50 6.18
CA GLU A 244 6.74 -3.03 6.24
C GLU A 244 6.94 -1.66 5.55
N GLN A 245 6.15 -1.38 4.51
CA GLN A 245 6.16 -0.10 3.78
C GLN A 245 5.29 0.98 4.44
N GLY A 246 4.68 0.73 5.60
CA GLY A 246 3.77 1.64 6.28
C GLY A 246 2.45 1.85 5.51
N ARG A 247 1.98 0.82 4.77
CA ARG A 247 0.73 0.84 4.01
C ARG A 247 -0.36 0.09 4.76
N THR A 248 -1.57 0.59 4.69
CA THR A 248 -2.73 -0.07 5.30
C THR A 248 -2.98 -1.44 4.68
N VAL A 249 -3.18 -2.45 5.52
CA VAL A 249 -3.63 -3.77 5.10
C VAL A 249 -5.13 -3.87 5.32
N PHE A 250 -5.85 -4.13 4.24
CA PHE A 250 -7.30 -4.34 4.23
C PHE A 250 -7.62 -5.82 4.09
N CYS A 251 -8.63 -6.30 4.79
CA CYS A 251 -9.07 -7.68 4.70
C CYS A 251 -10.58 -7.79 4.54
N ILE A 252 -11.03 -8.61 3.59
CA ILE A 252 -12.45 -8.99 3.50
C ILE A 252 -12.74 -10.00 4.60
N PRO A 253 -13.70 -9.75 5.50
CA PRO A 253 -14.12 -10.75 6.48
C PRO A 253 -14.57 -12.03 5.77
N PRO A 254 -14.20 -13.22 6.28
CA PRO A 254 -14.58 -14.49 5.67
C PRO A 254 -16.09 -14.73 5.75
N GLY A 255 -16.64 -15.35 4.70
CA GLY A 255 -18.03 -15.81 4.73
C GLY A 255 -18.26 -16.97 5.71
N ASP A 256 -17.21 -17.73 6.04
CA ASP A 256 -17.17 -18.77 7.06
C ASP A 256 -15.85 -18.67 7.83
N ILE A 257 -15.93 -18.38 9.13
CA ILE A 257 -14.75 -18.24 10.02
C ILE A 257 -14.05 -19.58 10.31
N PHE A 258 -14.69 -20.70 10.04
CA PHE A 258 -14.12 -22.05 10.22
C PHE A 258 -13.42 -22.56 8.95
N ASP A 259 -13.60 -21.90 7.84
CA ASP A 259 -12.96 -22.28 6.57
C ASP A 259 -11.46 -21.92 6.59
N LYS A 260 -10.62 -22.95 6.57
CA LYS A 260 -9.15 -22.82 6.59
C LYS A 260 -8.58 -21.99 5.46
N ARG A 261 -9.31 -21.80 4.35
CA ARG A 261 -8.90 -20.93 3.24
C ARG A 261 -8.74 -19.48 3.65
N TYR A 262 -9.36 -19.06 4.75
CA TYR A 262 -9.28 -17.69 5.28
C TYR A 262 -8.38 -17.56 6.51
N SER A 263 -7.66 -18.61 6.92
CA SER A 263 -6.86 -18.59 8.15
C SER A 263 -5.83 -17.44 8.17
N GLY A 264 -5.20 -17.15 7.02
CA GLY A 264 -4.29 -16.01 6.89
C GLY A 264 -5.00 -14.66 6.97
N VAL A 265 -6.18 -14.51 6.36
CA VAL A 265 -7.00 -13.30 6.46
C VAL A 265 -7.44 -13.06 7.92
N ILE A 266 -7.92 -14.10 8.60
CA ILE A 266 -8.35 -14.04 10.02
C ILE A 266 -7.17 -13.59 10.90
N LYS A 267 -5.96 -14.12 10.64
CA LYS A 267 -4.76 -13.68 11.37
C LYS A 267 -4.52 -12.19 11.19
N TYR A 268 -4.50 -11.68 9.95
CA TYR A 268 -4.29 -10.25 9.69
C TYR A 268 -5.38 -9.37 10.32
N LEU A 269 -6.64 -9.80 10.32
CA LEU A 269 -7.72 -9.07 11.01
C LEU A 269 -7.48 -9.00 12.53
N ARG A 270 -6.99 -10.08 13.15
CA ARG A 270 -6.62 -10.08 14.57
C ARG A 270 -5.40 -9.21 14.86
N ASP A 271 -4.50 -9.09 13.90
CA ASP A 271 -3.27 -8.30 13.99
C ASP A 271 -3.53 -6.80 13.63
N GLY A 272 -4.81 -6.38 13.46
CA GLY A 272 -5.18 -4.98 13.26
C GLY A 272 -5.36 -4.56 11.80
N ALA A 273 -5.47 -5.50 10.85
CA ALA A 273 -5.85 -5.14 9.47
C ALA A 273 -7.29 -4.60 9.44
N VAL A 274 -7.52 -3.58 8.61
CA VAL A 274 -8.83 -2.93 8.48
C VAL A 274 -9.82 -3.87 7.81
N PRO A 275 -10.96 -4.20 8.46
CA PRO A 275 -12.00 -5.02 7.85
C PRO A 275 -12.73 -4.22 6.76
N VAL A 276 -12.97 -4.86 5.61
CA VAL A 276 -13.64 -4.25 4.46
C VAL A 276 -14.97 -4.95 4.20
N PHE A 277 -16.05 -4.26 4.42
CA PHE A 277 -17.42 -4.68 4.12
C PHE A 277 -17.93 -4.07 2.81
N SER A 278 -17.33 -2.96 2.40
CA SER A 278 -17.60 -2.29 1.14
C SER A 278 -16.36 -1.53 0.64
N HIS A 279 -16.39 -1.08 -0.62
CA HIS A 279 -15.33 -0.19 -1.16
C HIS A 279 -15.19 1.13 -0.38
N LEU A 280 -16.24 1.55 0.33
CA LEU A 280 -16.26 2.79 1.09
C LEU A 280 -15.33 2.73 2.31
N ASP A 281 -15.10 1.56 2.89
CA ASP A 281 -14.16 1.39 4.00
C ASP A 281 -12.72 1.71 3.54
N ILE A 282 -12.36 1.29 2.32
CA ILE A 282 -11.07 1.61 1.71
C ILE A 282 -10.96 3.12 1.42
N LEU A 283 -12.02 3.72 0.88
CA LEU A 283 -12.05 5.16 0.59
C LEU A 283 -11.95 5.97 1.88
N TYR A 284 -12.68 5.61 2.92
CA TYR A 284 -12.62 6.27 4.21
C TYR A 284 -11.19 6.30 4.76
N GLU A 285 -10.53 5.17 4.78
CA GLU A 285 -9.13 5.06 5.23
C GLU A 285 -8.19 5.93 4.41
N TYR A 286 -8.36 6.01 3.09
CA TYR A 286 -7.56 6.87 2.23
C TYR A 286 -7.74 8.35 2.55
N TYR A 287 -8.97 8.81 2.70
CA TYR A 287 -9.26 10.22 2.92
C TYR A 287 -8.95 10.70 4.35
N THR A 288 -8.94 9.80 5.32
CA THR A 288 -8.56 10.12 6.70
C THR A 288 -7.05 10.09 6.92
N SER A 289 -6.28 9.46 6.02
CA SER A 289 -4.82 9.37 6.14
C SER A 289 -4.16 10.75 5.96
N ASP A 290 -3.10 11.01 6.74
CA ASP A 290 -2.31 12.23 6.66
C ASP A 290 -1.66 12.44 5.29
N TYR A 291 -1.43 11.37 4.54
CA TYR A 291 -0.88 11.43 3.20
C TYR A 291 -1.78 12.26 2.26
N PHE A 292 -3.10 12.06 2.29
CA PHE A 292 -4.03 12.84 1.48
C PHE A 292 -4.16 14.27 1.95
N ARG A 293 -4.15 14.49 3.26
CA ARG A 293 -4.24 15.84 3.84
C ARG A 293 -3.05 16.71 3.46
N ASN A 294 -1.86 16.12 3.34
CA ASN A 294 -0.61 16.85 3.12
C ASN A 294 -0.21 17.02 1.65
N ASN A 295 -0.79 16.28 0.71
CA ASN A 295 -0.36 16.29 -0.70
C ASN A 295 -1.31 17.01 -1.66
N ASP A 296 -2.26 17.81 -1.16
CA ASP A 296 -3.15 18.67 -1.97
C ASP A 296 -3.75 17.96 -3.21
N ILE A 297 -3.99 16.64 -3.07
CA ILE A 297 -4.73 15.87 -4.06
C ILE A 297 -6.17 16.34 -3.93
N SER A 298 -6.55 17.32 -4.75
CA SER A 298 -7.83 18.02 -4.73
C SER A 298 -9.01 17.15 -5.19
N MET A 299 -9.13 15.95 -4.64
CA MET A 299 -10.38 15.21 -4.69
C MET A 299 -11.30 15.77 -3.64
N LYS A 300 -12.25 16.58 -4.03
CA LYS A 300 -13.27 17.12 -3.13
C LYS A 300 -14.11 15.97 -2.60
N TRP A 301 -13.99 15.73 -1.30
CA TRP A 301 -14.76 14.74 -0.54
C TRP A 301 -16.26 14.65 -0.92
N PRO A 302 -17.00 15.75 -1.19
CA PRO A 302 -18.40 15.68 -1.59
C PRO A 302 -18.66 15.14 -2.99
N GLU A 303 -17.66 15.15 -3.89
CA GLU A 303 -17.82 14.68 -5.28
C GLU A 303 -17.68 13.15 -5.40
N LEU A 304 -17.09 12.50 -4.41
CA LEU A 304 -16.87 11.05 -4.39
C LEU A 304 -17.96 10.26 -3.68
N TYR A 305 -18.68 10.90 -2.76
CA TYR A 305 -19.83 10.33 -2.08
C TYR A 305 -21.07 11.00 -2.62
N GLY A 306 -21.95 10.28 -3.30
CA GLY A 306 -23.35 10.70 -3.45
C GLY A 306 -23.92 10.90 -2.05
N GLU A 307 -24.87 11.84 -1.88
CA GLU A 307 -25.48 12.13 -0.56
C GLU A 307 -26.03 10.88 0.17
N ASN A 308 -26.24 9.79 -0.56
CA ASN A 308 -26.77 8.50 -0.07
C ASN A 308 -25.71 7.42 0.20
N ASP A 309 -24.43 7.67 -0.12
CA ASP A 309 -23.36 6.66 -0.07
C ASP A 309 -22.51 6.70 1.21
N ILE A 310 -22.82 7.57 2.17
CA ILE A 310 -22.11 7.64 3.45
C ILE A 310 -22.58 6.48 4.33
N PRO A 311 -21.78 5.42 4.53
CA PRO A 311 -22.24 4.19 5.18
C PRO A 311 -22.51 4.36 6.68
N TYR A 312 -22.02 5.41 7.30
CA TYR A 312 -22.21 5.75 8.71
C TYR A 312 -22.55 7.23 8.88
N ARG A 313 -23.78 7.62 8.54
CA ARG A 313 -24.38 8.74 9.25
C ARG A 313 -24.80 8.20 10.61
N ASP A 314 -24.01 8.47 11.63
CA ASP A 314 -24.46 8.26 13.01
C ASP A 314 -25.81 8.97 13.14
N SER A 315 -26.86 8.16 13.36
CA SER A 315 -28.22 8.66 13.53
C SER A 315 -28.35 9.67 14.70
N ARG A 316 -27.30 9.76 15.52
CA ARG A 316 -27.16 10.73 16.61
C ARG A 316 -26.77 12.13 16.12
N THR A 317 -26.04 12.29 15.01
CA THR A 317 -25.67 13.60 14.45
C THR A 317 -26.82 14.32 13.73
N VAL A 318 -27.80 13.58 13.20
CA VAL A 318 -28.98 14.18 12.52
C VAL A 318 -29.96 14.77 13.51
N LYS A 319 -30.07 14.22 14.74
CA LYS A 319 -30.94 14.79 15.79
C LYS A 319 -30.38 16.06 16.43
N ARG A 320 -29.06 16.27 16.47
CA ARG A 320 -28.45 17.48 17.04
C ARG A 320 -28.63 18.73 16.17
N LYS A 321 -28.70 18.62 14.84
CA LYS A 321 -28.90 19.80 13.96
C LYS A 321 -30.30 20.43 14.06
N ASN A 322 -31.31 19.70 14.51
CA ASN A 322 -32.67 20.20 14.64
C ASN A 322 -33.03 20.72 16.07
N GLN A 323 -32.14 20.57 17.05
CA GLN A 323 -32.35 21.06 18.43
C GLN A 323 -31.49 22.26 18.82
N SER A 324 -30.52 22.67 17.99
CA SER A 324 -29.57 23.74 18.35
C SER A 324 -30.08 25.19 18.17
N SER A 325 -31.37 25.41 17.93
CA SER A 325 -31.88 26.77 17.67
C SER A 325 -32.53 27.48 18.87
N ARG A 326 -32.35 27.01 20.13
CA ARG A 326 -33.03 27.65 21.28
C ARG A 326 -32.30 27.67 22.63
N ILE A 327 -30.99 27.67 22.73
CA ILE A 327 -30.29 27.87 24.02
C ILE A 327 -29.10 28.80 23.84
N LYS A 328 -28.98 29.81 24.74
CA LYS A 328 -27.93 30.85 24.69
C LYS A 328 -26.57 30.28 25.16
N PRO A 329 -25.43 30.72 24.57
CA PRO A 329 -24.13 30.06 24.72
C PRO A 329 -23.44 30.09 26.10
N GLN A 330 -23.99 30.76 27.11
CA GLN A 330 -23.30 30.92 28.40
C GLN A 330 -23.69 29.87 29.47
N GLU A 331 -24.86 29.26 29.37
CA GLU A 331 -25.30 28.25 30.36
C GLU A 331 -24.79 26.83 30.04
N GLU A 332 -24.47 26.53 28.78
CA GLU A 332 -23.96 25.17 28.39
C GLU A 332 -22.51 24.90 28.84
N GLN A 333 -21.69 25.94 29.03
CA GLN A 333 -20.28 25.75 29.44
C GLN A 333 -20.11 25.43 30.94
N GLU A 334 -21.03 25.83 31.79
CA GLU A 334 -20.96 25.52 33.24
C GLU A 334 -21.54 24.14 33.55
N ILE A 335 -22.60 23.73 32.85
CA ILE A 335 -23.24 22.43 33.07
C ILE A 335 -22.34 21.28 32.55
N THR A 336 -21.62 21.49 31.44
CA THR A 336 -20.69 20.46 30.89
C THR A 336 -19.46 20.29 31.78
N LYS A 337 -18.92 21.35 32.37
CA LYS A 337 -17.77 21.28 33.28
C LYS A 337 -18.08 20.57 34.59
N GLN A 338 -19.26 20.79 35.17
CA GLN A 338 -19.65 20.11 36.40
C GLN A 338 -20.00 18.61 36.19
N GLY A 339 -20.65 18.28 35.08
CA GLY A 339 -20.92 16.88 34.69
C GLY A 339 -19.66 16.06 34.43
N THR A 340 -18.71 16.66 33.72
CA THR A 340 -17.41 16.00 33.42
C THR A 340 -16.53 15.84 34.67
N GLN A 341 -16.61 16.79 35.63
CA GLN A 341 -15.84 16.72 36.87
C GLN A 341 -16.40 15.68 37.84
N MET A 342 -17.73 15.54 37.95
CA MET A 342 -18.37 14.48 38.74
C MET A 342 -18.13 13.07 38.15
N ALA A 343 -18.19 12.93 36.83
CA ALA A 343 -17.88 11.67 36.16
C ALA A 343 -16.40 11.26 36.36
N TYR A 344 -15.48 12.22 36.30
CA TYR A 344 -14.05 11.99 36.52
C TYR A 344 -13.74 11.58 37.98
N GLU A 345 -14.41 12.18 38.96
CA GLU A 345 -14.23 11.81 40.38
C GLU A 345 -14.77 10.40 40.68
N HIS A 346 -15.87 9.99 40.04
CA HIS A 346 -16.43 8.65 40.18
C HIS A 346 -15.57 7.55 39.53
N LEU A 347 -14.90 7.87 38.42
CA LEU A 347 -13.95 6.99 37.71
C LEU A 347 -12.68 6.70 38.54
N LEU A 348 -12.22 7.69 39.30
CA LEU A 348 -11.03 7.52 40.15
C LEU A 348 -11.24 6.57 41.32
N ASP A 349 -12.49 6.36 41.76
CA ASP A 349 -12.80 5.48 42.90
C ASP A 349 -12.63 3.98 42.60
N ASP A 350 -12.80 3.59 41.32
CA ASP A 350 -12.66 2.20 40.87
C ASP A 350 -11.25 1.88 40.29
N MET A 351 -10.33 2.85 40.22
CA MET A 351 -8.99 2.68 39.69
C MET A 351 -7.99 2.16 40.73
N THR A 352 -7.05 1.33 40.27
CA THR A 352 -5.88 0.94 41.08
C THR A 352 -4.95 2.15 41.29
N ASP A 353 -4.08 2.08 42.30
CA ASP A 353 -3.14 3.16 42.60
C ASP A 353 -2.22 3.48 41.40
N GLU A 354 -1.80 2.48 40.63
CA GLU A 354 -1.00 2.64 39.42
C GLU A 354 -1.80 3.32 38.30
N GLN A 355 -3.06 2.98 38.12
CA GLN A 355 -3.95 3.61 37.12
C GLN A 355 -4.22 5.08 37.47
N ARG A 356 -4.35 5.42 38.77
CA ARG A 356 -4.49 6.79 39.25
C ARG A 356 -3.23 7.64 38.98
N LEU A 357 -2.05 7.06 39.12
CA LEU A 357 -0.79 7.72 38.79
C LEU A 357 -0.69 8.06 37.30
N VAL A 358 -1.03 7.12 36.43
CA VAL A 358 -1.04 7.33 34.97
C VAL A 358 -2.10 8.38 34.57
N ALA A 359 -3.32 8.31 35.15
CA ALA A 359 -4.36 9.28 34.90
C ALA A 359 -3.96 10.70 35.34
N ALA A 360 -3.23 10.84 36.45
CA ALA A 360 -2.71 12.12 36.91
C ALA A 360 -1.68 12.72 35.93
N CYS A 361 -0.79 11.93 35.36
CA CYS A 361 0.17 12.36 34.35
C CYS A 361 -0.50 12.85 33.06
N LEU A 362 -1.64 12.28 32.68
CA LEU A 362 -2.38 12.65 31.46
C LEU A 362 -3.36 13.82 31.65
N LYS A 363 -3.48 14.35 32.85
CA LYS A 363 -4.40 15.45 33.17
C LYS A 363 -4.02 16.76 32.47
N ASP A 364 -2.73 17.00 32.30
CA ASP A 364 -2.19 18.25 31.76
C ASP A 364 -1.80 18.18 30.26
N GLY A 365 -2.03 17.05 29.59
CA GLY A 365 -1.77 16.85 28.17
C GLY A 365 -1.45 15.42 27.76
N ASP A 366 -1.28 15.20 26.46
CA ASP A 366 -0.90 13.91 25.92
C ASP A 366 0.61 13.70 26.11
N LEU A 367 0.98 12.64 26.83
CA LEU A 367 2.36 12.22 27.06
C LEU A 367 2.64 10.89 26.35
N HIS A 368 3.87 10.70 25.87
CA HIS A 368 4.32 9.43 25.31
C HIS A 368 4.45 8.38 26.41
N SER A 369 4.22 7.10 26.09
CA SER A 369 4.26 5.99 27.05
C SER A 369 5.56 5.92 27.86
N ASP A 370 6.70 6.25 27.23
CA ASP A 370 8.01 6.27 27.88
C ASP A 370 8.16 7.44 28.88
N GLU A 371 7.51 8.57 28.62
CA GLU A 371 7.47 9.73 29.53
C GLU A 371 6.59 9.42 30.75
N ILE A 372 5.48 8.69 30.55
CA ILE A 372 4.60 8.23 31.61
C ILE A 372 5.34 7.20 32.47
N ALA A 373 6.04 6.24 31.85
CA ALA A 373 6.85 5.24 32.55
C ALA A 373 7.92 5.88 33.43
N LEU A 374 8.61 6.91 32.94
CA LEU A 374 9.61 7.67 33.67
C LEU A 374 9.03 8.47 34.85
N ALA A 375 7.83 9.02 34.68
CA ALA A 375 7.16 9.86 35.69
C ALA A 375 6.52 9.01 36.82
N THR A 376 6.12 7.78 36.53
CA THR A 376 5.33 6.94 37.44
C THR A 376 6.08 5.73 38.00
N ASP A 377 7.29 5.44 37.50
CA ASP A 377 8.05 4.22 37.79
C ASP A 377 7.35 2.91 37.47
N ILE A 378 6.40 2.98 36.48
CA ILE A 378 5.64 1.87 35.96
C ILE A 378 6.27 1.41 34.64
N ASP A 379 6.32 0.09 34.37
CA ASP A 379 6.84 -0.45 33.12
C ASP A 379 6.09 0.15 31.90
N SER A 380 6.83 0.48 30.83
CA SER A 380 6.28 1.13 29.64
C SER A 380 5.17 0.32 28.97
N PHE A 381 5.20 -1.00 29.04
CA PHE A 381 4.16 -1.88 28.53
C PHE A 381 2.87 -1.79 29.36
N GLN A 382 2.98 -1.67 30.68
CA GLN A 382 1.85 -1.44 31.57
C GLN A 382 1.28 -0.02 31.40
N ALA A 383 2.12 0.97 31.20
CA ALA A 383 1.70 2.35 30.92
C ALA A 383 0.85 2.43 29.63
N VAL A 384 1.25 1.74 28.55
CA VAL A 384 0.47 1.63 27.30
C VAL A 384 -0.89 0.97 27.56
N SER A 385 -0.93 -0.09 28.36
CA SER A 385 -2.19 -0.78 28.69
C SER A 385 -3.18 0.13 29.46
N TYR A 386 -2.68 1.02 30.32
CA TYR A 386 -3.50 1.96 31.08
C TYR A 386 -3.95 3.17 30.27
N THR A 387 -3.18 3.63 29.27
CA THR A 387 -3.57 4.71 28.38
C THR A 387 -4.69 4.29 27.42
N HIS A 388 -4.75 3.01 27.01
CA HIS A 388 -5.85 2.47 26.20
C HIS A 388 -7.19 2.44 26.93
N LEU A 389 -7.21 2.30 28.24
CA LEU A 389 -8.45 2.35 29.04
C LEU A 389 -9.13 3.72 28.92
N ARG A 390 -8.37 4.83 28.83
CA ARG A 390 -8.93 6.18 28.67
C ARG A 390 -9.55 6.40 27.27
N ALA A 391 -8.98 5.82 26.23
CA ALA A 391 -9.50 5.95 24.85
C ALA A 391 -10.89 5.31 24.72
N HIS A 392 -11.13 4.18 25.37
CA HIS A 392 -12.44 3.50 25.39
C HIS A 392 -13.50 4.22 26.21
N GLU A 393 -13.12 4.95 27.26
CA GLU A 393 -14.06 5.67 28.13
C GLU A 393 -14.46 7.02 27.57
N THR A 394 -13.60 7.71 26.84
CA THR A 394 -13.94 8.97 26.13
C THR A 394 -14.82 8.74 24.89
N GLU A 395 -14.84 7.55 24.31
CA GLU A 395 -15.78 7.20 23.22
C GLU A 395 -17.18 6.80 23.73
N ALA A 396 -17.32 6.42 25.00
CA ALA A 396 -18.63 6.06 25.58
C ALA A 396 -19.46 7.29 26.01
N ASP A 397 -18.82 8.47 26.18
CA ASP A 397 -19.45 9.71 26.67
C ASP A 397 -19.57 10.83 25.60
N LEU A 398 -19.23 10.56 24.33
CA LEU A 398 -19.45 11.45 23.19
C LEU A 398 -20.50 10.86 22.25
#